data_29f3b43b609ef2d58deda2f5d8b36680
#
_entry.id   29f3b43b609ef2d58deda2f5d8b36680
#
_cell.length_a   1.000
_cell.length_b   1.000
_cell.length_c   1.000
_cell.angle_alpha   90.00
_cell.angle_beta   90.00
_cell.angle_gamma   90.00
#
_symmetry.space_group_name_H-M   'P 1'
#
loop_
_entity.id
_entity.type
_entity.pdbx_description
1 polymer ?
#
loop_
_entity_poly.entity_id
_entity_poly.type
_entity_poly.pdbx_seq_one_letter_code
_entity_poly.pdbx_strand_id
1 'polypeptide(L)'
;QVYTFSHEELDITKISAVETAVQELEPDIIVNCAAYNQVDQAEKERETAWKVNVGGVENLALSSRRHGSFLVHYSTDYVFSGNQSYPYREEDLPSPLNYYGKTKWEGEKVLEKVLSPSQFLLLRVSWVFGNNPKVSFPLKLLQWSREKQTLRIVDDQISSPTYAYDAAYFTLELLEKDAQGLFHFANSGYCSRYQWAKFILEKLNWRGQLFPAKSSDFPTPAQRPLFSALDSRKVETVLKRKIPSWEEATDRFLLSLKEGKNE
;
A
#
# COMPACT_ATOMS: atom_id res chain seq x y z
N GLN A 1 -13.22 7.18 -20.12
CA GLN A 1 -14.27 6.84 -19.14
C GLN A 1 -13.67 5.96 -18.04
N VAL A 2 -14.14 6.11 -16.77
CA VAL A 2 -13.66 5.31 -15.64
C VAL A 2 -14.80 4.44 -15.13
N TYR A 3 -14.52 3.14 -14.94
CA TYR A 3 -15.41 2.17 -14.34
C TYR A 3 -14.78 1.69 -13.03
N THR A 4 -15.56 1.57 -11.98
CA THR A 4 -15.10 1.10 -10.67
C THR A 4 -15.95 -0.06 -10.20
N PHE A 5 -15.32 -1.07 -9.61
CA PHE A 5 -15.98 -2.27 -9.11
C PHE A 5 -15.58 -2.51 -7.64
N SER A 6 -16.56 -2.79 -6.82
CA SER A 6 -16.36 -3.38 -5.50
C SER A 6 -16.08 -4.90 -5.63
N HIS A 7 -15.64 -5.52 -4.54
CA HIS A 7 -15.47 -6.98 -4.52
C HIS A 7 -16.78 -7.75 -4.82
N GLU A 8 -17.91 -7.19 -4.43
CA GLU A 8 -19.24 -7.82 -4.66
C GLU A 8 -19.64 -7.77 -6.12
N GLU A 9 -19.20 -6.72 -6.85
CA GLU A 9 -19.49 -6.54 -8.28
C GLU A 9 -18.51 -7.30 -9.17
N LEU A 10 -17.22 -7.36 -8.80
CA LEU A 10 -16.18 -8.06 -9.56
C LEU A 10 -15.19 -8.77 -8.62
N ASP A 11 -15.38 -10.05 -8.43
CA ASP A 11 -14.45 -10.92 -7.71
C ASP A 11 -13.30 -11.34 -8.64
N ILE A 12 -12.11 -10.76 -8.45
CA ILE A 12 -10.93 -11.02 -9.28
C ILE A 12 -10.44 -12.47 -9.21
N THR A 13 -10.87 -13.25 -8.22
CA THR A 13 -10.52 -14.69 -8.12
C THR A 13 -11.28 -15.54 -9.13
N LYS A 14 -12.31 -15.00 -9.78
CA LYS A 14 -13.14 -15.67 -10.79
C LYS A 14 -12.73 -15.21 -12.19
N ILE A 15 -11.90 -16.01 -12.86
CA ILE A 15 -11.40 -15.69 -14.20
C ILE A 15 -12.51 -15.34 -15.20
N SER A 16 -13.64 -16.07 -15.17
CA SER A 16 -14.77 -15.80 -16.06
C SER A 16 -15.37 -14.42 -15.84
N ALA A 17 -15.50 -13.96 -14.58
CA ALA A 17 -16.01 -12.63 -14.28
C ALA A 17 -15.04 -11.53 -14.77
N VAL A 18 -13.73 -11.73 -14.57
CA VAL A 18 -12.70 -10.81 -15.05
C VAL A 18 -12.71 -10.73 -16.57
N GLU A 19 -12.74 -11.87 -17.27
CA GLU A 19 -12.78 -11.93 -18.72
C GLU A 19 -14.03 -11.23 -19.29
N THR A 20 -15.21 -11.49 -18.74
CA THR A 20 -16.45 -10.83 -19.15
C THR A 20 -16.34 -9.31 -19.01
N ALA A 21 -15.90 -8.82 -17.85
CA ALA A 21 -15.79 -7.39 -17.60
C ALA A 21 -14.78 -6.72 -18.54
N VAL A 22 -13.61 -7.34 -18.77
CA VAL A 22 -12.59 -6.79 -19.67
C VAL A 22 -13.05 -6.83 -21.13
N GLN A 23 -13.72 -7.91 -21.55
CA GLN A 23 -14.24 -8.03 -22.90
C GLN A 23 -15.36 -7.02 -23.20
N GLU A 24 -16.26 -6.77 -22.24
CA GLU A 24 -17.37 -5.82 -22.42
C GLU A 24 -16.92 -4.36 -22.40
N LEU A 25 -15.90 -4.04 -21.61
CA LEU A 25 -15.44 -2.67 -21.41
C LEU A 25 -14.26 -2.26 -22.29
N GLU A 26 -13.52 -3.24 -22.83
CA GLU A 26 -12.30 -3.03 -23.64
C GLU A 26 -11.39 -1.92 -23.05
N PRO A 27 -10.99 -2.01 -21.77
CA PRO A 27 -10.25 -0.93 -21.13
C PRO A 27 -8.81 -0.83 -21.64
N ASP A 28 -8.33 0.38 -21.90
CA ASP A 28 -6.91 0.63 -22.19
C ASP A 28 -6.03 0.30 -20.96
N ILE A 29 -6.54 0.60 -19.76
CA ILE A 29 -5.82 0.43 -18.50
C ILE A 29 -6.71 -0.26 -17.46
N ILE A 30 -6.17 -1.29 -16.80
CA ILE A 30 -6.76 -1.95 -15.65
C ILE A 30 -5.97 -1.54 -14.41
N VAL A 31 -6.63 -0.97 -13.39
CA VAL A 31 -6.00 -0.62 -12.12
C VAL A 31 -6.46 -1.59 -11.03
N ASN A 32 -5.58 -2.50 -10.62
CA ASN A 32 -5.86 -3.45 -9.56
C ASN A 32 -5.57 -2.89 -8.18
N CYS A 33 -6.62 -2.45 -7.48
CA CYS A 33 -6.59 -2.07 -6.06
C CYS A 33 -7.08 -3.19 -5.13
N ALA A 34 -7.55 -4.32 -5.68
CA ALA A 34 -8.03 -5.45 -4.89
C ALA A 34 -6.86 -6.22 -4.27
N ALA A 35 -6.95 -6.50 -2.98
CA ALA A 35 -6.00 -7.33 -2.26
C ALA A 35 -6.60 -7.90 -0.98
N TYR A 36 -6.15 -9.08 -0.57
CA TYR A 36 -6.29 -9.55 0.79
C TYR A 36 -5.18 -8.93 1.64
N ASN A 37 -5.50 -7.89 2.39
CA ASN A 37 -4.53 -7.05 3.13
C ASN A 37 -4.65 -7.16 4.66
N GLN A 38 -5.38 -8.16 5.17
CA GLN A 38 -5.49 -8.47 6.59
C GLN A 38 -4.29 -9.30 7.04
N VAL A 39 -3.17 -8.63 7.35
CA VAL A 39 -1.84 -9.21 7.57
C VAL A 39 -1.87 -10.36 8.59
N ASP A 40 -2.51 -10.15 9.76
CA ASP A 40 -2.59 -11.18 10.81
C ASP A 40 -3.52 -12.34 10.45
N GLN A 41 -4.61 -12.06 9.76
CA GLN A 41 -5.54 -13.09 9.32
C GLN A 41 -4.95 -13.95 8.20
N ALA A 42 -4.08 -13.40 7.37
CA ALA A 42 -3.40 -14.13 6.31
C ALA A 42 -2.59 -15.33 6.84
N GLU A 43 -2.12 -15.28 8.10
CA GLU A 43 -1.44 -16.43 8.73
C GLU A 43 -2.38 -17.63 8.94
N LYS A 44 -3.68 -17.37 9.10
CA LYS A 44 -4.73 -18.37 9.32
C LYS A 44 -5.50 -18.70 8.03
N GLU A 45 -5.84 -17.67 7.27
CA GLU A 45 -6.67 -17.78 6.06
C GLU A 45 -5.80 -17.83 4.78
N ARG A 46 -4.79 -18.70 4.81
CA ARG A 46 -3.74 -18.78 3.78
C ARG A 46 -4.29 -19.02 2.38
N GLU A 47 -5.29 -19.87 2.26
CA GLU A 47 -5.91 -20.19 0.96
C GLU A 47 -6.61 -18.96 0.38
N THR A 48 -7.38 -18.23 1.19
CA THR A 48 -8.07 -16.99 0.76
C THR A 48 -7.07 -15.92 0.37
N ALA A 49 -6.03 -15.69 1.20
CA ALA A 49 -4.98 -14.73 0.89
C ALA A 49 -4.25 -15.07 -0.42
N TRP A 50 -3.97 -16.36 -0.65
CA TRP A 50 -3.35 -16.82 -1.89
C TRP A 50 -4.26 -16.62 -3.10
N LYS A 51 -5.52 -17.05 -3.01
CA LYS A 51 -6.50 -16.91 -4.10
C LYS A 51 -6.63 -15.46 -4.57
N VAL A 52 -6.68 -14.50 -3.62
CA VAL A 52 -6.82 -13.08 -3.97
C VAL A 52 -5.50 -12.50 -4.46
N ASN A 53 -4.42 -12.64 -3.68
CA ASN A 53 -3.16 -11.93 -3.94
C ASN A 53 -2.30 -12.58 -5.03
N VAL A 54 -2.53 -13.85 -5.37
CA VAL A 54 -1.82 -14.58 -6.43
C VAL A 54 -2.77 -14.91 -7.57
N GLY A 55 -3.79 -15.71 -7.32
CA GLY A 55 -4.74 -16.15 -8.36
C GLY A 55 -5.51 -14.99 -8.99
N GLY A 56 -5.97 -14.02 -8.18
CA GLY A 56 -6.64 -12.83 -8.70
C GLY A 56 -5.73 -11.97 -9.57
N VAL A 57 -4.45 -11.83 -9.17
CA VAL A 57 -3.45 -11.11 -9.98
C VAL A 57 -3.16 -11.85 -11.29
N GLU A 58 -3.06 -13.20 -11.25
CA GLU A 58 -2.90 -14.02 -12.44
C GLU A 58 -4.06 -13.85 -13.43
N ASN A 59 -5.31 -13.89 -12.92
CA ASN A 59 -6.50 -13.69 -13.74
C ASN A 59 -6.49 -12.32 -14.45
N LEU A 60 -6.18 -11.25 -13.72
CA LEU A 60 -6.08 -9.92 -14.29
C LEU A 60 -4.94 -9.81 -15.32
N ALA A 61 -3.78 -10.40 -15.04
CA ALA A 61 -2.65 -10.38 -15.96
C ALA A 61 -2.94 -11.18 -17.25
N LEU A 62 -3.58 -12.34 -17.14
CA LEU A 62 -3.98 -13.15 -18.29
C LEU A 62 -5.00 -12.42 -19.16
N SER A 63 -6.01 -11.81 -18.54
CA SER A 63 -7.03 -11.05 -19.26
C SER A 63 -6.43 -9.79 -19.90
N SER A 64 -5.61 -9.04 -19.16
CA SER A 64 -4.86 -7.89 -19.67
C SER A 64 -4.02 -8.25 -20.91
N ARG A 65 -3.26 -9.36 -20.86
CA ARG A 65 -2.48 -9.85 -22.01
C ARG A 65 -3.35 -10.19 -23.20
N ARG A 66 -4.51 -10.84 -22.97
CA ARG A 66 -5.41 -11.28 -24.04
C ARG A 66 -6.06 -10.11 -24.77
N HIS A 67 -6.44 -9.08 -24.05
CA HIS A 67 -7.17 -7.93 -24.57
C HIS A 67 -6.29 -6.70 -24.88
N GLY A 68 -4.99 -6.78 -24.57
CA GLY A 68 -4.04 -5.69 -24.85
C GLY A 68 -4.11 -4.52 -23.85
N SER A 69 -4.78 -4.69 -22.70
CA SER A 69 -4.85 -3.66 -21.67
C SER A 69 -3.52 -3.54 -20.90
N PHE A 70 -3.17 -2.33 -20.48
CA PHE A 70 -2.05 -2.10 -19.57
C PHE A 70 -2.47 -2.35 -18.11
N LEU A 71 -1.70 -3.10 -17.32
CA LEU A 71 -2.06 -3.45 -15.95
C LEU A 71 -1.27 -2.65 -14.92
N VAL A 72 -1.95 -1.87 -14.08
CA VAL A 72 -1.39 -1.26 -12.87
C VAL A 72 -1.69 -2.15 -11.67
N HIS A 73 -0.66 -2.52 -10.89
CA HIS A 73 -0.83 -3.35 -9.69
C HIS A 73 -0.10 -2.76 -8.48
N TYR A 74 -0.78 -2.73 -7.33
CA TYR A 74 -0.18 -2.31 -6.07
C TYR A 74 0.29 -3.52 -5.25
N SER A 75 1.57 -3.50 -4.88
CA SER A 75 2.21 -4.44 -3.95
C SER A 75 2.56 -3.74 -2.64
N THR A 76 3.48 -4.29 -1.86
CA THR A 76 3.74 -3.89 -0.48
C THR A 76 5.23 -3.88 -0.14
N ASP A 77 5.61 -3.04 0.82
CA ASP A 77 6.90 -3.08 1.52
C ASP A 77 7.13 -4.38 2.32
N TYR A 78 6.06 -5.14 2.65
CA TYR A 78 6.16 -6.40 3.38
C TYR A 78 6.76 -7.55 2.56
N VAL A 79 7.12 -7.32 1.31
CA VAL A 79 7.97 -8.24 0.54
C VAL A 79 9.40 -8.29 1.08
N PHE A 80 9.82 -7.32 1.90
CA PHE A 80 11.15 -7.22 2.47
C PHE A 80 11.24 -7.74 3.90
N SER A 81 12.43 -8.26 4.27
CA SER A 81 12.69 -8.82 5.60
C SER A 81 12.84 -7.77 6.72
N GLY A 82 13.14 -6.54 6.37
CA GLY A 82 13.37 -5.49 7.38
C GLY A 82 14.76 -5.52 8.05
N ASN A 83 15.74 -6.21 7.47
CA ASN A 83 17.08 -6.38 8.03
C ASN A 83 18.06 -5.27 7.60
N GLN A 84 17.62 -4.30 6.80
CA GLN A 84 18.40 -3.13 6.40
C GLN A 84 18.19 -1.96 7.37
N SER A 85 19.10 -0.98 7.31
CA SER A 85 19.02 0.31 8.04
C SER A 85 18.85 1.52 7.09
N TYR A 86 18.62 1.28 5.81
CA TYR A 86 18.40 2.28 4.77
C TYR A 86 17.21 1.87 3.89
N PRO A 87 16.55 2.83 3.22
CA PRO A 87 15.36 2.54 2.39
C PRO A 87 15.64 1.53 1.29
N TYR A 88 14.70 0.59 1.13
CA TYR A 88 14.74 -0.45 0.11
C TYR A 88 14.54 0.13 -1.28
N ARG A 89 15.36 -0.34 -2.23
CA ARG A 89 15.29 0.00 -3.65
C ARG A 89 14.62 -1.13 -4.43
N GLU A 90 14.22 -0.84 -5.66
CA GLU A 90 13.55 -1.80 -6.53
C GLU A 90 14.40 -3.04 -6.85
N GLU A 91 15.74 -2.88 -6.87
CA GLU A 91 16.71 -3.98 -7.08
C GLU A 91 16.99 -4.85 -5.85
N ASP A 92 16.55 -4.43 -4.65
CA ASP A 92 16.73 -5.21 -3.43
C ASP A 92 15.88 -6.48 -3.45
N LEU A 93 16.47 -7.61 -3.05
CA LEU A 93 15.82 -8.91 -3.12
C LEU A 93 14.72 -9.04 -2.06
N PRO A 94 13.49 -9.39 -2.46
CA PRO A 94 12.41 -9.70 -1.53
C PRO A 94 12.72 -10.92 -0.65
N SER A 95 12.35 -10.83 0.63
CA SER A 95 12.46 -11.91 1.61
C SER A 95 11.37 -11.72 2.69
N PRO A 96 10.10 -11.98 2.39
CA PRO A 96 8.97 -11.66 3.27
C PRO A 96 8.99 -12.48 4.55
N LEU A 97 8.67 -11.83 5.69
CA LEU A 97 8.63 -12.46 7.02
C LEU A 97 7.28 -13.10 7.36
N ASN A 98 6.22 -12.73 6.67
CA ASN A 98 4.86 -13.17 6.96
C ASN A 98 4.14 -13.65 5.69
N TYR A 99 3.03 -14.35 5.90
CA TYR A 99 2.32 -14.96 4.78
C TYR A 99 1.68 -13.92 3.84
N TYR A 100 1.20 -12.79 4.37
CA TYR A 100 0.71 -11.68 3.54
C TYR A 100 1.79 -11.19 2.57
N GLY A 101 2.96 -10.83 3.09
CA GLY A 101 4.10 -10.40 2.26
C GLY A 101 4.50 -11.45 1.23
N LYS A 102 4.50 -12.74 1.64
CA LYS A 102 4.75 -13.86 0.72
C LYS A 102 3.74 -13.90 -0.42
N THR A 103 2.43 -13.81 -0.13
CA THR A 103 1.39 -13.86 -1.18
C THR A 103 1.47 -12.65 -2.12
N LYS A 104 1.79 -11.46 -1.60
CA LYS A 104 1.98 -10.28 -2.45
C LYS A 104 3.18 -10.44 -3.38
N TRP A 105 4.31 -10.94 -2.87
CA TRP A 105 5.50 -11.22 -3.69
C TRP A 105 5.25 -12.32 -4.72
N GLU A 106 4.53 -13.39 -4.38
CA GLU A 106 4.13 -14.41 -5.36
C GLU A 106 3.23 -13.83 -6.46
N GLY A 107 2.34 -12.90 -6.12
CA GLY A 107 1.55 -12.15 -7.10
C GLY A 107 2.41 -11.29 -8.04
N GLU A 108 3.46 -10.62 -7.53
CA GLU A 108 4.45 -9.92 -8.38
C GLU A 108 5.10 -10.88 -9.38
N LYS A 109 5.58 -12.04 -8.92
CA LYS A 109 6.22 -13.04 -9.78
C LYS A 109 5.27 -13.59 -10.86
N VAL A 110 4.00 -13.80 -10.52
CA VAL A 110 2.99 -14.24 -11.49
C VAL A 110 2.75 -13.16 -12.54
N LEU A 111 2.64 -11.90 -12.12
CA LEU A 111 2.49 -10.75 -13.02
C LEU A 111 3.67 -10.69 -14.01
N GLU A 112 4.91 -10.74 -13.51
CA GLU A 112 6.12 -10.72 -14.34
C GLU A 112 6.29 -11.94 -15.25
N LYS A 113 5.74 -13.09 -14.87
CA LYS A 113 5.71 -14.31 -15.71
C LYS A 113 4.72 -14.20 -16.86
N VAL A 114 3.58 -13.54 -16.62
CA VAL A 114 2.49 -13.44 -17.59
C VAL A 114 2.68 -12.25 -18.54
N LEU A 115 3.12 -11.11 -18.02
CA LEU A 115 3.27 -9.86 -18.77
C LEU A 115 4.76 -9.49 -18.94
N SER A 116 5.08 -8.89 -20.10
CA SER A 116 6.38 -8.23 -20.25
C SER A 116 6.44 -6.93 -19.44
N PRO A 117 7.63 -6.43 -19.06
CA PRO A 117 7.74 -5.17 -18.32
C PRO A 117 7.05 -3.97 -18.99
N SER A 118 6.89 -3.99 -20.32
CA SER A 118 6.20 -2.95 -21.09
C SER A 118 4.67 -3.00 -21.01
N GLN A 119 4.10 -3.98 -20.30
CA GLN A 119 2.66 -4.19 -20.23
C GLN A 119 2.07 -3.92 -18.85
N PHE A 120 2.91 -3.54 -17.88
CA PHE A 120 2.43 -3.25 -16.53
C PHE A 120 3.21 -2.14 -15.82
N LEU A 121 2.57 -1.55 -14.82
CA LEU A 121 3.17 -0.73 -13.78
C LEU A 121 2.91 -1.39 -12.42
N LEU A 122 3.97 -1.87 -11.78
CA LEU A 122 3.94 -2.50 -10.46
C LEU A 122 4.46 -1.51 -9.43
N LEU A 123 3.63 -1.15 -8.45
CA LEU A 123 3.95 -0.18 -7.42
C LEU A 123 4.00 -0.85 -6.05
N ARG A 124 5.18 -0.97 -5.44
CA ARG A 124 5.28 -1.31 -4.02
C ARG A 124 5.02 -0.05 -3.20
N VAL A 125 4.07 -0.13 -2.29
CA VAL A 125 3.68 0.97 -1.39
C VAL A 125 3.85 0.54 0.07
N SER A 126 3.95 1.48 1.00
CA SER A 126 4.06 1.16 2.42
C SER A 126 3.14 2.03 3.26
N TRP A 127 2.64 1.49 4.38
CA TRP A 127 1.84 2.19 5.38
C TRP A 127 0.78 3.13 4.78
N VAL A 128 0.04 2.65 3.79
CA VAL A 128 -0.98 3.44 3.09
C VAL A 128 -2.05 3.91 4.08
N PHE A 129 -2.37 5.20 4.03
CA PHE A 129 -3.39 5.82 4.86
C PHE A 129 -4.31 6.73 4.04
N GLY A 130 -5.53 6.91 4.53
CA GLY A 130 -6.60 7.69 3.89
C GLY A 130 -7.88 7.58 4.71
N ASN A 131 -9.02 7.84 4.09
CA ASN A 131 -10.32 7.93 4.76
C ASN A 131 -10.96 6.59 5.16
N ASN A 132 -10.26 5.46 5.08
CA ASN A 132 -10.78 4.17 5.53
C ASN A 132 -10.41 3.90 7.01
N PRO A 133 -11.36 3.99 7.96
CA PRO A 133 -11.08 3.83 9.39
C PRO A 133 -10.66 2.41 9.78
N LYS A 134 -10.97 1.39 8.97
CA LYS A 134 -10.62 0.01 9.26
C LYS A 134 -9.11 -0.24 9.14
N VAL A 135 -8.41 0.50 8.27
CA VAL A 135 -6.99 0.27 7.97
C VAL A 135 -6.09 1.47 8.25
N SER A 136 -6.61 2.69 8.22
CA SER A 136 -5.84 3.92 8.39
C SER A 136 -5.33 4.11 9.82
N PHE A 137 -4.01 4.08 10.01
CA PHE A 137 -3.39 4.32 11.32
C PHE A 137 -3.72 5.71 11.89
N PRO A 138 -3.66 6.82 11.13
CA PRO A 138 -4.07 8.12 11.65
C PRO A 138 -5.49 8.13 12.20
N LEU A 139 -6.47 7.51 11.51
CA LEU A 139 -7.85 7.47 11.99
C LEU A 139 -8.01 6.63 13.27
N LYS A 140 -7.30 5.51 13.37
CA LYS A 140 -7.24 4.72 14.62
C LYS A 140 -6.63 5.52 15.76
N LEU A 141 -5.55 6.25 15.50
CA LEU A 141 -4.90 7.10 16.49
C LEU A 141 -5.83 8.22 16.96
N LEU A 142 -6.58 8.86 16.04
CA LEU A 142 -7.61 9.83 16.37
C LEU A 142 -8.70 9.26 17.28
N GLN A 143 -9.14 8.04 17.02
CA GLN A 143 -10.09 7.36 17.88
C GLN A 143 -9.47 7.11 19.27
N TRP A 144 -8.30 6.50 19.35
CA TRP A 144 -7.63 6.19 20.63
C TRP A 144 -7.35 7.45 21.46
N SER A 145 -6.99 8.56 20.83
CA SER A 145 -6.72 9.82 21.52
C SER A 145 -7.95 10.47 22.14
N ARG A 146 -9.16 10.13 21.68
CA ARG A 146 -10.43 10.55 22.29
C ARG A 146 -10.83 9.67 23.47
N GLU A 147 -10.49 8.39 23.41
CA GLU A 147 -10.88 7.39 24.41
C GLU A 147 -9.89 7.26 25.56
N LYS A 148 -8.62 7.63 25.34
CA LYS A 148 -7.52 7.36 26.29
C LYS A 148 -6.68 8.61 26.55
N GLN A 149 -6.25 8.78 27.80
CA GLN A 149 -5.31 9.84 28.19
C GLN A 149 -3.84 9.39 28.10
N THR A 150 -3.60 8.09 27.94
CA THR A 150 -2.26 7.51 27.81
C THR A 150 -2.25 6.55 26.63
N LEU A 151 -1.28 6.73 25.74
CA LEU A 151 -1.06 5.88 24.57
C LEU A 151 0.36 5.32 24.59
N ARG A 152 0.49 4.04 24.26
CA ARG A 152 1.78 3.37 23.99
C ARG A 152 1.81 2.95 22.53
N ILE A 153 2.79 3.44 21.79
CA ILE A 153 2.90 3.20 20.34
C ILE A 153 4.28 2.64 20.02
N VAL A 154 4.32 1.65 19.16
CA VAL A 154 5.53 0.95 18.73
C VAL A 154 6.53 1.92 18.09
N ASP A 155 7.80 1.86 18.54
CA ASP A 155 8.90 2.72 18.09
C ASP A 155 10.01 1.94 17.32
N ASP A 156 9.93 0.63 17.31
CA ASP A 156 10.89 -0.25 16.61
C ASP A 156 10.40 -0.80 15.27
N GLN A 157 9.27 -0.28 14.75
CA GLN A 157 8.85 -0.49 13.37
C GLN A 157 8.97 0.83 12.63
N ILE A 158 9.80 0.85 11.58
CA ILE A 158 10.12 2.03 10.78
C ILE A 158 9.73 1.77 9.33
N SER A 159 8.95 2.68 8.73
CA SER A 159 8.61 2.64 7.30
C SER A 159 8.23 4.04 6.78
N SER A 160 7.86 4.14 5.52
CA SER A 160 7.45 5.38 4.86
C SER A 160 5.94 5.46 4.78
N PRO A 161 5.25 6.34 5.53
CA PRO A 161 3.81 6.53 5.37
C PRO A 161 3.46 7.00 3.96
N THR A 162 2.38 6.46 3.38
CA THR A 162 1.93 6.76 2.03
C THR A 162 0.49 7.24 2.03
N TYR A 163 0.25 8.50 1.66
CA TYR A 163 -1.10 9.01 1.50
C TYR A 163 -1.73 8.43 0.24
N ALA A 164 -2.89 7.80 0.38
CA ALA A 164 -3.58 7.13 -0.73
C ALA A 164 -3.89 8.08 -1.90
N TYR A 165 -4.20 9.35 -1.61
CA TYR A 165 -4.37 10.38 -2.63
C TYR A 165 -3.08 10.61 -3.44
N ASP A 166 -1.93 10.70 -2.76
CA ASP A 166 -0.65 10.86 -3.45
C ASP A 166 -0.31 9.62 -4.27
N ALA A 167 -0.54 8.41 -3.71
CA ALA A 167 -0.33 7.18 -4.46
C ALA A 167 -1.13 7.16 -5.76
N ALA A 168 -2.41 7.53 -5.72
CA ALA A 168 -3.25 7.63 -6.90
C ALA A 168 -2.77 8.71 -7.87
N TYR A 169 -2.49 9.92 -7.36
CA TYR A 169 -2.05 11.05 -8.17
C TYR A 169 -0.72 10.74 -8.90
N PHE A 170 0.28 10.25 -8.19
CA PHE A 170 1.58 9.91 -8.78
C PHE A 170 1.51 8.69 -9.71
N THR A 171 0.56 7.77 -9.48
CA THR A 171 0.29 6.68 -10.43
C THR A 171 -0.19 7.23 -11.78
N LEU A 172 -1.12 8.20 -11.77
CA LEU A 172 -1.59 8.83 -13.01
C LEU A 172 -0.45 9.58 -13.71
N GLU A 173 0.36 10.34 -12.99
CA GLU A 173 1.52 11.02 -13.59
C GLU A 173 2.55 10.04 -14.18
N LEU A 174 2.77 8.88 -13.55
CA LEU A 174 3.63 7.83 -14.09
C LEU A 174 3.05 7.25 -15.39
N LEU A 175 1.73 7.02 -15.44
CA LEU A 175 1.05 6.57 -16.65
C LEU A 175 1.16 7.61 -17.79
N GLU A 176 1.04 8.89 -17.51
CA GLU A 176 1.25 9.98 -18.48
C GLU A 176 2.70 10.06 -19.00
N LYS A 177 3.66 9.43 -18.32
CA LYS A 177 5.06 9.32 -18.74
C LYS A 177 5.39 7.94 -19.33
N ASP A 178 4.40 7.13 -19.64
CA ASP A 178 4.56 5.77 -20.13
C ASP A 178 5.50 4.91 -19.25
N ALA A 179 5.46 5.15 -17.92
CA ALA A 179 6.29 4.41 -16.97
C ALA A 179 5.85 2.95 -16.88
N GLN A 180 6.83 2.04 -16.87
CA GLN A 180 6.61 0.59 -16.99
C GLN A 180 7.49 -0.18 -16.01
N GLY A 181 7.04 -1.38 -15.64
CA GLY A 181 7.77 -2.27 -14.74
C GLY A 181 7.61 -1.89 -13.26
N LEU A 182 8.59 -2.24 -12.44
CA LEU A 182 8.55 -2.08 -10.99
C LEU A 182 9.01 -0.70 -10.53
N PHE A 183 8.23 -0.08 -9.63
CA PHE A 183 8.55 1.15 -8.91
C PHE A 183 8.24 1.00 -7.42
N HIS A 184 8.96 1.74 -6.58
CA HIS A 184 8.58 2.00 -5.21
C HIS A 184 7.90 3.37 -5.11
N PHE A 185 6.76 3.43 -4.43
CA PHE A 185 6.11 4.71 -4.13
C PHE A 185 5.73 4.81 -2.66
N ALA A 186 6.28 5.82 -1.99
CA ALA A 186 5.88 6.29 -0.68
C ALA A 186 6.11 7.80 -0.59
N ASN A 187 5.42 8.49 0.31
CA ASN A 187 5.80 9.86 0.62
C ASN A 187 7.24 9.90 1.15
N SER A 188 7.99 10.96 0.83
CA SER A 188 9.42 11.01 1.10
C SER A 188 9.72 11.00 2.61
N GLY A 189 10.88 10.43 2.96
CA GLY A 189 11.26 10.20 4.34
C GLY A 189 10.68 8.91 4.94
N TYR A 190 10.98 8.69 6.20
CA TYR A 190 10.49 7.55 6.97
C TYR A 190 10.45 7.88 8.46
N CYS A 191 9.63 7.16 9.21
CA CYS A 191 9.50 7.34 10.64
C CYS A 191 9.07 6.03 11.33
N SER A 192 9.21 5.99 12.67
CA SER A 192 8.55 4.94 13.44
C SER A 192 7.04 5.23 13.60
N ARG A 193 6.27 4.21 13.99
CA ARG A 193 4.85 4.42 14.35
C ARG A 193 4.70 5.42 15.48
N TYR A 194 5.62 5.41 16.44
CA TYR A 194 5.66 6.35 17.55
C TYR A 194 5.91 7.79 17.08
N GLN A 195 6.92 7.99 16.21
CA GLN A 195 7.23 9.31 15.64
C GLN A 195 6.04 9.86 14.84
N TRP A 196 5.40 9.01 14.03
CA TRP A 196 4.21 9.41 13.27
C TRP A 196 3.04 9.77 14.20
N ALA A 197 2.79 8.95 15.24
CA ALA A 197 1.77 9.26 16.24
C ALA A 197 2.05 10.58 16.97
N LYS A 198 3.31 10.81 17.36
CA LYS A 198 3.74 12.06 18.01
C LYS A 198 3.42 13.27 17.12
N PHE A 199 3.82 13.24 15.86
CA PHE A 199 3.53 14.30 14.89
C PHE A 199 2.03 14.59 14.78
N ILE A 200 1.20 13.56 14.61
CA ILE A 200 -0.26 13.71 14.50
C ILE A 200 -0.85 14.32 15.78
N LEU A 201 -0.48 13.81 16.95
CA LEU A 201 -1.02 14.24 18.23
C LEU A 201 -0.62 15.69 18.58
N GLU A 202 0.60 16.10 18.22
CA GLU A 202 1.05 17.50 18.33
C GLU A 202 0.19 18.45 17.46
N LYS A 203 -0.09 18.07 16.21
CA LYS A 203 -0.98 18.85 15.29
C LYS A 203 -2.41 18.96 15.79
N LEU A 204 -2.85 18.02 16.60
CA LEU A 204 -4.17 18.01 17.22
C LEU A 204 -4.22 18.72 18.57
N ASN A 205 -3.09 19.21 19.09
CA ASN A 205 -2.96 19.75 20.45
C ASN A 205 -3.48 18.77 21.52
N TRP A 206 -3.25 17.46 21.32
CA TRP A 206 -3.67 16.45 22.28
C TRP A 206 -2.95 16.61 23.62
N ARG A 207 -3.69 16.49 24.73
CA ARG A 207 -3.18 16.77 26.08
C ARG A 207 -2.81 15.52 26.90
N GLY A 208 -2.94 14.33 26.28
CA GLY A 208 -2.56 13.07 26.95
C GLY A 208 -1.06 12.81 26.92
N GLN A 209 -0.69 11.62 27.37
CA GLN A 209 0.70 11.15 27.45
C GLN A 209 0.97 10.08 26.38
N LEU A 210 2.02 10.27 25.59
CA LEU A 210 2.46 9.33 24.59
C LEU A 210 3.79 8.70 24.99
N PHE A 211 3.84 7.37 25.05
CA PHE A 211 5.04 6.60 25.36
C PHE A 211 5.45 5.69 24.21
N PRO A 212 6.77 5.56 23.95
CA PRO A 212 7.28 4.54 23.03
C PRO A 212 7.08 3.14 23.63
N ALA A 213 6.94 2.16 22.75
CA ALA A 213 6.82 0.75 23.09
C ALA A 213 7.62 -0.09 22.09
N LYS A 214 7.83 -1.37 22.42
CA LYS A 214 8.45 -2.33 21.50
C LYS A 214 7.38 -3.20 20.84
N SER A 215 7.68 -3.72 19.65
CA SER A 215 6.83 -4.71 18.98
C SER A 215 6.55 -5.93 19.85
N SER A 216 7.52 -6.33 20.69
CA SER A 216 7.39 -7.41 21.64
C SER A 216 6.32 -7.18 22.71
N ASP A 217 5.96 -5.91 22.99
CA ASP A 217 4.89 -5.58 23.94
C ASP A 217 3.49 -5.85 23.38
N PHE A 218 3.40 -6.03 22.05
CA PHE A 218 2.15 -6.26 21.33
C PHE A 218 2.30 -7.45 20.37
N PRO A 219 2.40 -8.68 20.88
CA PRO A 219 2.56 -9.85 20.03
C PRO A 219 1.40 -10.00 19.07
N THR A 220 1.72 -10.29 17.82
CA THR A 220 0.77 -10.45 16.71
C THR A 220 1.07 -11.74 15.95
N PRO A 221 0.07 -12.38 15.32
CA PRO A 221 0.27 -13.61 14.55
C PRO A 221 1.30 -13.48 13.44
N ALA A 222 1.27 -12.38 12.70
CA ALA A 222 2.22 -12.10 11.64
C ALA A 222 3.42 -11.30 12.15
N GLN A 223 4.63 -11.74 11.83
CA GLN A 223 5.85 -10.96 12.09
C GLN A 223 5.90 -9.74 11.16
N ARG A 224 6.22 -8.57 11.70
CA ARG A 224 6.39 -7.35 10.93
C ARG A 224 7.87 -7.02 10.73
N PRO A 225 8.28 -6.52 9.56
CA PRO A 225 9.64 -6.01 9.38
C PRO A 225 9.89 -4.83 10.32
N LEU A 226 11.10 -4.77 10.93
CA LEU A 226 11.47 -3.65 11.78
C LEU A 226 11.80 -2.40 10.96
N PHE A 227 12.34 -2.58 9.76
CA PHE A 227 12.61 -1.48 8.84
C PHE A 227 12.15 -1.86 7.44
N SER A 228 11.16 -1.16 6.89
CA SER A 228 10.63 -1.42 5.54
C SER A 228 10.40 -0.14 4.72
N ALA A 229 11.13 0.93 5.06
CA ALA A 229 11.06 2.17 4.30
C ALA A 229 11.43 1.94 2.83
N LEU A 230 10.72 2.59 1.92
CA LEU A 230 10.92 2.48 0.48
C LEU A 230 11.67 3.70 -0.08
N ASP A 231 12.58 3.46 -0.99
CA ASP A 231 13.26 4.50 -1.77
C ASP A 231 12.43 4.83 -3.02
N SER A 232 11.85 6.00 -3.08
CA SER A 232 11.01 6.44 -4.20
C SER A 232 11.75 7.32 -5.22
N ARG A 233 13.10 7.38 -5.18
CA ARG A 233 13.89 8.23 -6.09
C ARG A 233 13.72 7.89 -7.56
N LYS A 234 13.37 6.65 -7.90
CA LYS A 234 13.05 6.25 -9.27
C LYS A 234 11.84 7.02 -9.81
N VAL A 235 10.78 7.15 -9.01
CA VAL A 235 9.60 7.98 -9.34
C VAL A 235 9.99 9.44 -9.50
N GLU A 236 10.76 10.01 -8.55
CA GLU A 236 11.23 11.40 -8.65
C GLU A 236 12.05 11.67 -9.92
N THR A 237 12.85 10.70 -10.33
CA THR A 237 13.67 10.79 -11.55
C THR A 237 12.82 10.79 -12.82
N VAL A 238 11.83 9.90 -12.91
CA VAL A 238 10.92 9.83 -14.08
C VAL A 238 10.08 11.10 -14.18
N LEU A 239 9.52 11.55 -13.06
CA LEU A 239 8.63 12.71 -13.02
C LEU A 239 9.36 14.05 -12.94
N LYS A 240 10.68 14.04 -12.73
CA LYS A 240 11.53 15.24 -12.57
C LYS A 240 11.02 16.18 -11.49
N ARG A 241 10.44 15.64 -10.43
CA ARG A 241 9.92 16.40 -9.27
C ARG A 241 10.07 15.61 -7.98
N LYS A 242 10.05 16.32 -6.85
CA LYS A 242 10.11 15.73 -5.52
C LYS A 242 8.75 15.22 -5.08
N ILE A 243 8.76 14.08 -4.40
CA ILE A 243 7.58 13.55 -3.71
C ILE A 243 7.43 14.30 -2.39
N PRO A 244 6.22 14.78 -2.02
CA PRO A 244 5.95 15.40 -0.73
C PRO A 244 6.38 14.51 0.44
N SER A 245 6.84 15.12 1.54
CA SER A 245 7.23 14.35 2.72
C SER A 245 6.02 13.70 3.40
N TRP A 246 6.27 12.66 4.20
CA TRP A 246 5.19 12.00 4.95
C TRP A 246 4.53 12.96 5.95
N GLU A 247 5.25 13.96 6.47
CA GLU A 247 4.71 15.01 7.34
C GLU A 247 3.72 15.89 6.57
N GLU A 248 4.12 16.38 5.39
CA GLU A 248 3.26 17.19 4.53
C GLU A 248 2.01 16.42 4.10
N ALA A 249 2.18 15.18 3.67
CA ALA A 249 1.09 14.29 3.29
C ALA A 249 0.13 14.04 4.46
N THR A 250 0.66 13.85 5.68
CA THR A 250 -0.15 13.69 6.89
C THR A 250 -0.89 14.98 7.23
N ASP A 251 -0.26 16.15 7.11
CA ASP A 251 -0.92 17.46 7.33
C ASP A 251 -2.09 17.66 6.37
N ARG A 252 -1.89 17.42 5.05
CA ARG A 252 -2.96 17.52 4.06
C ARG A 252 -4.13 16.58 4.37
N PHE A 253 -3.82 15.37 4.80
CA PHE A 253 -4.85 14.42 5.22
C PHE A 253 -5.62 14.92 6.46
N LEU A 254 -4.95 15.44 7.48
CA LEU A 254 -5.61 15.98 8.67
C LEU A 254 -6.47 17.22 8.37
N LEU A 255 -6.07 18.06 7.41
CA LEU A 255 -6.84 19.18 6.93
C LEU A 255 -8.11 18.71 6.20
N SER A 256 -8.02 17.75 5.30
CA SER A 256 -9.17 17.19 4.59
C SER A 256 -10.25 16.61 5.52
N LEU A 257 -9.83 16.05 6.68
CA LEU A 257 -10.79 15.58 7.71
C LEU A 257 -11.55 16.71 8.41
N LYS A 258 -11.01 17.93 8.42
CA LYS A 258 -11.69 19.10 9.00
C LYS A 258 -12.69 19.70 8.01
N GLU A 259 -12.35 19.73 6.73
CA GLU A 259 -13.20 20.26 5.66
C GLU A 259 -14.43 19.37 5.41
N GLY A 260 -14.26 18.05 5.34
CA GLY A 260 -15.37 17.11 5.17
C GLY A 260 -16.33 16.96 6.39
N LYS A 261 -16.12 17.73 7.46
CA LYS A 261 -17.07 17.86 8.59
C LYS A 261 -17.96 19.08 8.49
N ASN A 262 -17.73 19.95 7.50
CA ASN A 262 -18.48 21.18 7.31
C ASN A 262 -19.49 21.06 6.13
N GLU A 263 -19.61 19.88 5.53
CA GLU A 263 -20.66 19.49 4.59
C GLU A 263 -21.64 18.50 5.26
#